data_cdc729f5c51bff89a7481ccca252ddfa
#
_entry.id   cdc729f5c51bff89a7481ccca252ddfa
#
_cell.length_a   1.000
_cell.length_b   1.000
_cell.length_c   1.000
_cell.angle_alpha   90.00
_cell.angle_beta   90.00
_cell.angle_gamma   90.00
#
_symmetry.space_group_name_H-M   'P 1'
#
loop_
_entity.id
_entity.type
_entity.pdbx_description
1 polymer ?
#
loop_
_entity_poly.entity_id
_entity_poly.type
_entity_poly.pdbx_seq_one_letter_code
_entity_poly.pdbx_strand_id
1 'polypeptide(L)'
;MPKKLCPKVILEGTRLTFKTEIAFALNEHARIVGPRKYRYHSPLISAEWCAFTNVPWGRGLINFEPQEEEMALETYRTWARLFELQRYYSWIIDRFHLSTQMQQLIARNKKYDFAWLEKRLLPLGFRLIFCTRSAGSFAQARAERLKVSGKPEQYDDLSLFLREQEVLEKLVGESRLPLLTVDISDNNVPRAVEQIADWLEQTGGLYMDDELTG
;
A
#
# COMPACT_ATOMS: atom_id res chain seq x y z
N MET A 1 -24.14 -10.63 -15.07
CA MET A 1 -22.93 -10.37 -15.88
C MET A 1 -21.79 -11.20 -15.27
N PRO A 2 -20.89 -11.75 -16.07
CA PRO A 2 -19.72 -12.44 -15.54
C PRO A 2 -18.87 -11.45 -14.75
N LYS A 3 -18.38 -11.90 -13.57
CA LYS A 3 -17.50 -11.11 -12.72
C LYS A 3 -16.11 -11.69 -12.76
N LYS A 4 -15.09 -10.85 -12.95
CA LYS A 4 -13.71 -11.27 -12.94
C LYS A 4 -13.08 -11.01 -11.58
N LEU A 5 -12.47 -12.02 -10.98
CA LEU A 5 -11.68 -11.90 -9.76
C LEU A 5 -10.43 -11.08 -10.05
N CYS A 6 -10.36 -9.86 -9.53
CA CYS A 6 -9.24 -8.94 -9.73
C CYS A 6 -9.15 -7.91 -8.60
N PRO A 7 -8.93 -8.34 -7.36
CA PRO A 7 -8.77 -7.43 -6.24
C PRO A 7 -7.60 -6.47 -6.46
N LYS A 8 -7.80 -5.22 -6.06
CA LYS A 8 -6.79 -4.17 -6.15
C LYS A 8 -6.70 -3.43 -4.83
N VAL A 9 -5.59 -3.60 -4.14
CA VAL A 9 -5.39 -3.02 -2.81
C VAL A 9 -4.11 -2.19 -2.75
N ILE A 10 -4.18 -1.09 -2.02
CA ILE A 10 -3.05 -0.26 -1.64
C ILE A 10 -2.92 -0.36 -0.12
N LEU A 11 -1.77 -0.81 0.36
CA LEU A 11 -1.44 -0.91 1.78
C LEU A 11 -0.63 0.31 2.19
N GLU A 12 -1.16 1.14 3.06
CA GLU A 12 -0.48 2.30 3.62
C GLU A 12 -0.29 2.15 5.14
N GLY A 13 0.68 2.84 5.68
CA GLY A 13 1.05 2.79 7.09
C GLY A 13 2.53 3.09 7.27
N THR A 14 2.93 3.42 8.50
CA THR A 14 4.34 3.65 8.83
C THR A 14 5.15 2.34 8.87
N ARG A 15 6.46 2.44 9.14
CA ARG A 15 7.27 1.25 9.43
C ARG A 15 6.72 0.50 10.64
N LEU A 16 7.07 -0.78 10.77
CA LEU A 16 6.62 -1.67 11.83
C LEU A 16 5.12 -2.01 11.85
N THR A 17 4.34 -1.65 10.82
CA THR A 17 2.93 -2.04 10.68
C THR A 17 2.73 -3.30 9.84
N PHE A 18 3.75 -4.08 9.60
CA PHE A 18 3.73 -5.39 8.92
C PHE A 18 3.04 -5.39 7.53
N LYS A 19 3.01 -4.24 6.82
CA LYS A 19 2.39 -4.13 5.50
C LYS A 19 2.94 -5.12 4.49
N THR A 20 4.26 -5.29 4.46
CA THR A 20 4.93 -6.21 3.54
C THR A 20 4.52 -7.65 3.82
N GLU A 21 4.50 -8.05 5.09
CA GLU A 21 4.05 -9.38 5.50
C GLU A 21 2.57 -9.60 5.16
N ILE A 22 1.72 -8.58 5.37
CA ILE A 22 0.31 -8.61 4.99
C ILE A 22 0.17 -8.70 3.47
N ALA A 23 0.96 -7.95 2.68
CA ALA A 23 0.93 -7.98 1.23
C ALA A 23 1.26 -9.36 0.68
N PHE A 24 2.31 -10.02 1.19
CA PHE A 24 2.66 -11.37 0.80
C PHE A 24 1.58 -12.38 1.21
N ALA A 25 1.06 -12.29 2.43
CA ALA A 25 0.02 -13.20 2.90
C ALA A 25 -1.30 -13.02 2.12
N LEU A 26 -1.69 -11.79 1.77
CA LEU A 26 -2.81 -11.52 0.86
C LEU A 26 -2.59 -12.15 -0.52
N ASN A 27 -1.36 -12.07 -1.04
CA ASN A 27 -1.03 -12.63 -2.35
C ASN A 27 -1.11 -14.17 -2.40
N GLU A 28 -1.10 -14.83 -1.26
CA GLU A 28 -1.29 -16.28 -1.11
C GLU A 28 -2.70 -16.66 -0.63
N HIS A 29 -3.51 -15.69 -0.22
CA HIS A 29 -4.81 -15.94 0.37
C HIS A 29 -5.81 -16.50 -0.65
N ALA A 30 -6.51 -17.59 -0.29
CA ALA A 30 -7.38 -18.34 -1.21
C ALA A 30 -8.46 -17.49 -1.91
N ARG A 31 -9.08 -16.55 -1.20
CA ARG A 31 -10.10 -15.64 -1.77
C ARG A 31 -9.51 -14.60 -2.74
N ILE A 32 -8.24 -14.24 -2.57
CA ILE A 32 -7.53 -13.29 -3.44
C ILE A 32 -7.01 -13.98 -4.69
N VAL A 33 -6.42 -15.16 -4.53
CA VAL A 33 -5.88 -15.97 -5.64
C VAL A 33 -7.00 -16.64 -6.43
N GLY A 34 -8.04 -17.10 -5.75
CA GLY A 34 -9.15 -17.86 -6.34
C GLY A 34 -8.76 -19.25 -6.85
N PRO A 35 -9.70 -19.96 -7.48
CA PRO A 35 -9.52 -21.32 -7.97
C PRO A 35 -8.73 -21.34 -9.29
N ARG A 36 -7.44 -21.05 -9.26
CA ARG A 36 -6.58 -21.05 -10.44
C ARG A 36 -5.74 -22.33 -10.51
N LYS A 37 -5.64 -22.91 -11.71
CA LYS A 37 -4.79 -24.09 -11.96
C LYS A 37 -3.32 -23.79 -11.71
N TYR A 38 -2.88 -22.60 -12.07
CA TYR A 38 -1.55 -22.09 -11.78
C TYR A 38 -1.71 -20.90 -10.84
N ARG A 39 -0.96 -20.89 -9.73
CA ARG A 39 -0.92 -19.76 -8.83
C ARG A 39 -0.15 -18.60 -9.49
N TYR A 40 -0.85 -17.87 -10.35
CA TYR A 40 -0.39 -16.55 -10.75
C TYR A 40 -0.73 -15.60 -9.61
N HIS A 41 0.29 -15.20 -8.90
CA HIS A 41 0.15 -14.20 -7.86
C HIS A 41 -0.20 -12.86 -8.47
N SER A 42 -0.94 -12.05 -7.73
CA SER A 42 -1.13 -10.65 -8.09
C SER A 42 0.22 -9.96 -8.14
N PRO A 43 0.51 -9.10 -9.12
CA PRO A 43 1.72 -8.30 -9.06
C PRO A 43 1.77 -7.51 -7.76
N LEU A 44 2.84 -7.74 -7.02
CA LEU A 44 3.18 -7.00 -5.83
C LEU A 44 4.20 -5.93 -6.23
N ILE A 45 3.82 -4.68 -6.09
CA ILE A 45 4.69 -3.53 -6.31
C ILE A 45 4.79 -2.69 -5.05
N SER A 46 5.87 -1.95 -4.93
CA SER A 46 6.08 -1.07 -3.79
C SER A 46 6.72 0.24 -4.24
N ALA A 47 6.14 1.36 -3.81
CA ALA A 47 6.76 2.67 -4.00
C ALA A 47 8.08 2.80 -3.22
N GLU A 48 8.22 2.07 -2.10
CA GLU A 48 9.46 2.04 -1.31
C GLU A 48 10.62 1.37 -2.07
N TRP A 49 10.31 0.38 -2.92
CA TRP A 49 11.32 -0.33 -3.71
C TRP A 49 11.59 0.28 -5.08
N CYS A 50 10.79 1.28 -5.47
CA CYS A 50 11.01 2.04 -6.70
C CYS A 50 12.10 3.09 -6.47
N ALA A 51 13.36 2.69 -6.58
CA ALA A 51 14.50 3.57 -6.38
C ALA A 51 14.95 4.20 -7.70
N PHE A 52 15.37 5.47 -7.64
CA PHE A 52 15.94 6.21 -8.78
C PHE A 52 17.45 6.13 -8.85
N THR A 53 18.08 5.45 -7.90
CA THR A 53 19.52 5.25 -7.83
C THR A 53 19.86 3.77 -7.80
N ASN A 54 21.02 3.39 -8.31
CA ASN A 54 21.52 2.02 -8.29
C ASN A 54 22.17 1.63 -6.95
N VAL A 55 21.88 2.37 -5.88
CA VAL A 55 22.38 2.09 -4.52
C VAL A 55 21.26 1.47 -3.70
N PRO A 56 21.52 0.38 -2.99
CA PRO A 56 20.57 -0.17 -2.02
C PRO A 56 20.13 0.93 -1.04
N TRP A 57 18.82 0.98 -0.75
CA TRP A 57 18.22 1.99 0.13
C TRP A 57 18.38 3.43 -0.36
N GLY A 58 18.58 3.60 -1.67
CA GLY A 58 18.65 4.90 -2.32
C GLY A 58 17.31 5.64 -2.30
N ARG A 59 17.36 6.88 -2.78
CA ARG A 59 16.14 7.68 -2.97
C ARG A 59 15.31 7.12 -4.11
N GLY A 60 14.00 7.27 -3.98
CA GLY A 60 13.04 6.81 -4.97
C GLY A 60 11.70 7.49 -4.84
N LEU A 61 10.65 6.78 -5.21
CA LEU A 61 9.31 7.34 -5.38
C LEU A 61 8.71 7.96 -4.11
N ILE A 62 9.12 7.51 -2.91
CA ILE A 62 8.62 8.05 -1.64
C ILE A 62 9.42 9.27 -1.18
N ASN A 63 10.76 9.17 -1.25
CA ASN A 63 11.70 10.10 -0.63
C ASN A 63 12.57 10.85 -1.65
N PHE A 64 12.05 11.09 -2.85
CA PHE A 64 12.75 11.80 -3.93
C PHE A 64 13.18 13.21 -3.52
N GLU A 65 14.28 13.69 -4.12
CA GLU A 65 14.76 15.07 -3.99
C GLU A 65 14.01 16.00 -4.96
N PRO A 66 14.07 17.34 -4.74
CA PRO A 66 13.38 18.29 -5.61
C PRO A 66 13.71 18.16 -7.10
N GLN A 67 14.95 17.83 -7.45
CA GLN A 67 15.37 17.60 -8.83
C GLN A 67 14.86 16.30 -9.44
N GLU A 68 14.34 15.38 -8.62
CA GLU A 68 13.78 14.09 -9.02
C GLU A 68 12.24 14.11 -9.09
N GLU A 69 11.61 15.24 -8.75
CA GLU A 69 10.16 15.40 -8.63
C GLU A 69 9.42 15.05 -9.91
N GLU A 70 9.91 15.54 -11.06
CA GLU A 70 9.28 15.28 -12.34
C GLU A 70 9.28 13.77 -12.67
N MET A 71 10.40 13.09 -12.42
CA MET A 71 10.53 11.64 -12.57
C MET A 71 9.57 10.89 -11.65
N ALA A 72 9.43 11.32 -10.40
CA ALA A 72 8.51 10.71 -9.45
C ALA A 72 7.05 10.86 -9.90
N LEU A 73 6.63 12.05 -10.31
CA LEU A 73 5.27 12.29 -10.80
C LEU A 73 4.99 11.54 -12.11
N GLU A 74 5.97 11.46 -13.02
CA GLU A 74 5.85 10.67 -14.24
C GLU A 74 5.72 9.17 -13.95
N THR A 75 6.43 8.66 -12.95
CA THR A 75 6.27 7.27 -12.50
C THR A 75 4.84 6.99 -12.05
N TYR A 76 4.22 7.89 -11.26
CA TYR A 76 2.82 7.75 -10.86
C TYR A 76 1.86 7.80 -12.06
N ARG A 77 2.09 8.68 -13.05
CA ARG A 77 1.29 8.75 -14.27
C ARG A 77 1.39 7.45 -15.08
N THR A 78 2.61 6.91 -15.20
CA THR A 78 2.89 5.66 -15.90
C THR A 78 2.21 4.47 -15.23
N TRP A 79 2.26 4.37 -13.90
CA TRP A 79 1.56 3.31 -13.17
C TRP A 79 0.04 3.44 -13.30
N ALA A 80 -0.50 4.64 -13.16
CA ALA A 80 -1.93 4.85 -13.36
C ALA A 80 -2.36 4.42 -14.78
N ARG A 81 -1.54 4.75 -15.80
CA ARG A 81 -1.81 4.30 -17.18
C ARG A 81 -1.72 2.79 -17.32
N LEU A 82 -0.75 2.15 -16.70
CA LEU A 82 -0.63 0.69 -16.68
C LEU A 82 -1.86 0.04 -16.04
N PHE A 83 -2.36 0.57 -14.93
CA PHE A 83 -3.55 0.05 -14.26
C PHE A 83 -4.81 0.18 -15.12
N GLU A 84 -4.96 1.26 -15.89
CA GLU A 84 -6.04 1.44 -16.85
C GLU A 84 -5.98 0.43 -17.99
N LEU A 85 -4.79 0.20 -18.55
CA LEU A 85 -4.56 -0.78 -19.62
C LEU A 85 -4.76 -2.21 -19.14
N GLN A 86 -4.45 -2.47 -17.86
CA GLN A 86 -4.59 -3.77 -17.21
C GLN A 86 -5.77 -3.79 -16.22
N ARG A 87 -6.90 -3.23 -16.66
CA ARG A 87 -8.10 -3.02 -15.82
C ARG A 87 -8.56 -4.26 -15.07
N TYR A 88 -8.48 -5.44 -15.70
CA TYR A 88 -8.91 -6.70 -15.12
C TYR A 88 -7.77 -7.52 -14.47
N TYR A 89 -6.70 -6.85 -14.10
CA TYR A 89 -5.58 -7.47 -13.39
C TYR A 89 -5.67 -7.17 -11.90
N SER A 90 -5.24 -8.11 -11.07
CA SER A 90 -5.13 -7.90 -9.62
C SER A 90 -3.86 -7.12 -9.32
N TRP A 91 -3.91 -6.24 -8.32
CA TRP A 91 -2.74 -5.48 -7.87
C TRP A 91 -2.69 -5.43 -6.36
N ILE A 92 -1.52 -5.66 -5.78
CA ILE A 92 -1.21 -5.42 -4.37
C ILE A 92 -0.06 -4.42 -4.33
N ILE A 93 -0.28 -3.27 -3.71
CA ILE A 93 0.69 -2.18 -3.65
C ILE A 93 1.07 -1.94 -2.19
N ASP A 94 2.34 -2.21 -1.86
CA ASP A 94 2.91 -1.93 -0.54
C ASP A 94 3.53 -0.54 -0.55
N ARG A 95 2.88 0.42 0.11
CA ARG A 95 3.10 1.87 0.08
C ARG A 95 2.90 2.48 -1.30
N PHE A 96 2.25 3.62 -1.32
CA PHE A 96 1.97 4.32 -2.57
C PHE A 96 1.99 5.84 -2.36
N HIS A 97 1.04 6.55 -2.93
CA HIS A 97 1.00 8.00 -2.96
C HIS A 97 0.85 8.67 -1.59
N LEU A 98 0.13 8.07 -0.63
CA LEU A 98 -0.02 8.65 0.71
C LEU A 98 1.30 8.56 1.50
N SER A 99 2.06 7.48 1.33
CA SER A 99 3.43 7.39 1.87
C SER A 99 4.34 8.46 1.29
N THR A 100 4.21 8.79 0.01
CA THR A 100 4.96 9.90 -0.62
C THR A 100 4.53 11.25 -0.04
N GLN A 101 3.21 11.51 0.05
CA GLN A 101 2.71 12.75 0.66
C GLN A 101 3.22 12.92 2.09
N MET A 102 3.11 11.88 2.91
CA MET A 102 3.58 11.87 4.29
C MET A 102 5.09 12.18 4.36
N GLN A 103 5.90 11.47 3.61
CA GLN A 103 7.36 11.63 3.63
C GLN A 103 7.79 13.03 3.18
N GLN A 104 7.20 13.54 2.09
CA GLN A 104 7.54 14.86 1.57
C GLN A 104 7.05 15.99 2.52
N LEU A 105 5.91 15.79 3.18
CA LEU A 105 5.42 16.73 4.17
C LEU A 105 6.33 16.77 5.40
N ILE A 106 6.72 15.62 5.95
CA ILE A 106 7.57 15.56 7.16
C ILE A 106 8.99 16.05 6.86
N ALA A 107 9.59 15.58 5.76
CA ALA A 107 10.99 15.88 5.46
C ALA A 107 11.22 17.29 4.90
N ARG A 108 10.25 17.86 4.17
CA ARG A 108 10.43 19.09 3.40
C ARG A 108 9.32 20.11 3.55
N ASN A 109 8.32 19.83 4.38
CA ASN A 109 7.10 20.64 4.50
C ASN A 109 6.44 20.91 3.12
N LYS A 110 6.56 19.97 2.19
CA LYS A 110 5.99 20.08 0.84
C LYS A 110 4.75 19.19 0.73
N LYS A 111 3.60 19.82 0.43
CA LYS A 111 2.34 19.12 0.21
C LYS A 111 2.19 18.79 -1.29
N TYR A 112 1.91 17.51 -1.59
CA TYR A 112 1.55 17.05 -2.93
C TYR A 112 0.06 16.76 -2.99
N ASP A 113 -0.57 17.06 -4.12
CA ASP A 113 -1.95 16.70 -4.39
C ASP A 113 -1.99 15.49 -5.35
N PHE A 114 -2.51 14.37 -4.86
CA PHE A 114 -2.75 13.15 -5.64
C PHE A 114 -4.23 12.89 -5.92
N ALA A 115 -5.11 13.88 -5.77
CA ALA A 115 -6.53 13.73 -6.10
C ALA A 115 -6.76 13.30 -7.55
N TRP A 116 -5.89 13.74 -8.48
CA TRP A 116 -5.90 13.31 -9.87
C TRP A 116 -5.63 11.81 -10.03
N LEU A 117 -4.72 11.25 -9.21
CA LEU A 117 -4.38 9.83 -9.21
C LEU A 117 -5.55 9.01 -8.67
N GLU A 118 -6.09 9.36 -7.51
CA GLU A 118 -7.24 8.67 -6.92
C GLU A 118 -8.48 8.71 -7.83
N LYS A 119 -8.71 9.83 -8.54
CA LYS A 119 -9.77 9.94 -9.55
C LYS A 119 -9.62 8.89 -10.66
N ARG A 120 -8.40 8.49 -11.00
CA ARG A 120 -8.12 7.43 -11.98
C ARG A 120 -8.21 6.03 -11.38
N LEU A 121 -7.82 5.87 -10.12
CA LEU A 121 -7.81 4.57 -9.42
C LEU A 121 -9.21 4.11 -8.98
N LEU A 122 -10.06 5.04 -8.56
CA LEU A 122 -11.40 4.75 -8.03
C LEU A 122 -12.27 3.93 -9.01
N PRO A 123 -12.42 4.31 -10.30
CA PRO A 123 -13.22 3.54 -11.27
C PRO A 123 -12.58 2.19 -11.64
N LEU A 124 -11.31 1.97 -11.30
CA LEU A 124 -10.61 0.70 -11.49
C LEU A 124 -10.82 -0.27 -10.32
N GLY A 125 -11.53 0.16 -9.26
CA GLY A 125 -11.83 -0.65 -8.10
C GLY A 125 -10.70 -0.73 -7.06
N PHE A 126 -9.73 0.18 -7.08
CA PHE A 126 -8.70 0.26 -6.04
C PHE A 126 -9.31 0.58 -4.67
N ARG A 127 -8.78 -0.05 -3.63
CA ARG A 127 -9.17 0.09 -2.24
C ARG A 127 -7.95 0.34 -1.37
N LEU A 128 -8.14 1.15 -0.35
CA LEU A 128 -7.09 1.56 0.58
C LEU A 128 -7.18 0.78 1.88
N ILE A 129 -6.07 0.17 2.27
CA ILE A 129 -5.91 -0.50 3.56
C ILE A 129 -4.91 0.32 4.37
N PHE A 130 -5.36 0.89 5.46
CA PHE A 130 -4.50 1.63 6.37
C PHE A 130 -4.11 0.76 7.57
N CYS A 131 -2.85 0.34 7.60
CA CYS A 131 -2.28 -0.45 8.69
C CYS A 131 -1.78 0.46 9.79
N THR A 132 -2.37 0.35 10.96
CA THR A 132 -2.03 1.16 12.14
C THR A 132 -1.65 0.29 13.32
N ARG A 133 -1.09 0.90 14.38
CA ARG A 133 -0.87 0.26 15.67
C ARG A 133 -0.89 1.26 16.82
N SER A 134 -1.22 0.78 17.99
CA SER A 134 -1.15 1.59 19.22
C SER A 134 0.29 2.01 19.52
N ALA A 135 0.47 3.20 20.11
CA ALA A 135 1.78 3.75 20.44
C ALA A 135 2.65 2.78 21.28
N GLY A 136 2.04 2.11 22.26
CA GLY A 136 2.73 1.17 23.14
C GLY A 136 3.21 -0.12 22.43
N SER A 137 2.63 -0.47 21.28
CA SER A 137 2.97 -1.71 20.56
C SER A 137 4.17 -1.57 19.61
N PHE A 138 4.65 -0.36 19.34
CA PHE A 138 5.80 -0.14 18.45
C PHE A 138 7.08 -0.77 18.97
N ALA A 139 7.32 -0.73 20.29
CA ALA A 139 8.51 -1.32 20.89
C ALA A 139 8.57 -2.84 20.67
N GLN A 140 7.44 -3.55 20.82
CA GLN A 140 7.37 -4.98 20.56
C GLN A 140 7.57 -5.28 19.07
N ALA A 141 6.93 -4.53 18.17
CA ALA A 141 7.11 -4.71 16.73
C ALA A 141 8.56 -4.45 16.30
N ARG A 142 9.23 -3.46 16.90
CA ARG A 142 10.67 -3.24 16.70
C ARG A 142 11.49 -4.46 17.11
N ALA A 143 11.24 -5.01 18.29
CA ALA A 143 11.96 -6.18 18.76
C ALA A 143 11.82 -7.37 17.80
N GLU A 144 10.64 -7.62 17.24
CA GLU A 144 10.43 -8.65 16.22
C GLU A 144 11.17 -8.32 14.92
N ARG A 145 11.09 -7.07 14.45
CA ARG A 145 11.75 -6.65 13.21
C ARG A 145 13.28 -6.74 13.28
N LEU A 146 13.87 -6.45 14.42
CA LEU A 146 15.33 -6.51 14.62
C LEU A 146 15.91 -7.93 14.49
N LYS A 147 15.09 -8.97 14.65
CA LYS A 147 15.53 -10.37 14.47
C LYS A 147 15.88 -10.70 13.01
N VAL A 148 15.33 -9.95 12.05
CA VAL A 148 15.43 -10.24 10.61
C VAL A 148 15.89 -9.05 9.77
N SER A 149 16.10 -7.88 10.35
CA SER A 149 16.47 -6.67 9.61
C SER A 149 17.95 -6.67 9.22
N GLY A 150 18.23 -6.43 7.93
CA GLY A 150 19.58 -6.14 7.44
C GLY A 150 20.05 -4.71 7.69
N LYS A 151 19.16 -3.83 8.21
CA LYS A 151 19.44 -2.42 8.51
C LYS A 151 18.70 -1.99 9.78
N PRO A 152 19.16 -2.47 10.97
CA PRO A 152 18.44 -2.28 12.24
C PRO A 152 18.31 -0.82 12.68
N GLU A 153 19.28 0.04 12.37
CA GLU A 153 19.31 1.45 12.75
C GLU A 153 18.12 2.27 12.21
N GLN A 154 17.48 1.83 11.14
CA GLN A 154 16.28 2.50 10.61
C GLN A 154 15.04 2.41 11.51
N TYR A 155 15.12 1.61 12.58
CA TYR A 155 14.03 1.40 13.55
C TYR A 155 14.31 2.01 14.92
N ASP A 156 15.36 2.82 15.09
CA ASP A 156 15.77 3.35 16.39
C ASP A 156 14.84 4.47 16.89
N ASP A 157 14.35 5.30 15.99
CA ASP A 157 13.46 6.41 16.34
C ASP A 157 11.99 6.02 16.22
N LEU A 158 11.41 5.50 17.30
CA LEU A 158 9.99 5.18 17.37
C LEU A 158 9.09 6.42 17.34
N SER A 159 9.59 7.57 17.79
CA SER A 159 8.80 8.82 17.76
C SER A 159 8.53 9.30 16.34
N LEU A 160 9.45 9.03 15.43
CA LEU A 160 9.24 9.28 14.01
C LEU A 160 8.05 8.49 13.46
N PHE A 161 7.93 7.21 13.82
CA PHE A 161 6.84 6.35 13.33
C PHE A 161 5.48 6.75 13.89
N LEU A 162 5.42 7.21 15.15
CA LEU A 162 4.21 7.79 15.71
C LEU A 162 3.78 9.03 14.92
N ARG A 163 4.72 9.94 14.66
CA ARG A 163 4.46 11.14 13.85
C ARG A 163 4.06 10.81 12.41
N GLU A 164 4.72 9.83 11.79
CA GLU A 164 4.35 9.34 10.45
C GLU A 164 2.92 8.81 10.45
N GLN A 165 2.52 8.02 11.46
CA GLN A 165 1.18 7.48 11.57
C GLN A 165 0.14 8.59 11.74
N GLU A 166 0.36 9.58 12.59
CA GLU A 166 -0.53 10.72 12.78
C GLU A 166 -0.74 11.52 11.47
N VAL A 167 0.31 11.70 10.68
CA VAL A 167 0.22 12.38 9.37
C VAL A 167 -0.55 11.51 8.39
N LEU A 168 -0.28 10.20 8.34
CA LEU A 168 -0.99 9.28 7.46
C LEU A 168 -2.48 9.19 7.82
N GLU A 169 -2.86 9.19 9.10
CA GLU A 169 -4.25 9.20 9.54
C GLU A 169 -5.03 10.37 8.94
N LYS A 170 -4.43 11.57 8.92
CA LYS A 170 -5.03 12.74 8.30
C LYS A 170 -5.17 12.59 6.79
N LEU A 171 -4.10 12.14 6.12
CA LEU A 171 -4.09 11.95 4.66
C LEU A 171 -5.08 10.88 4.22
N VAL A 172 -5.18 9.79 4.96
CA VAL A 172 -6.14 8.69 4.73
C VAL A 172 -7.57 9.19 4.88
N GLY A 173 -7.83 10.07 5.86
CA GLY A 173 -9.15 10.69 6.05
C GLY A 173 -9.56 11.65 4.91
N GLU A 174 -8.59 12.16 4.15
CA GLU A 174 -8.82 12.99 2.95
C GLU A 174 -8.97 12.16 1.66
N SER A 175 -8.62 10.87 1.68
CA SER A 175 -8.68 9.97 0.52
C SER A 175 -10.11 9.70 0.08
N ARG A 176 -10.29 9.56 -1.24
CA ARG A 176 -11.58 9.19 -1.88
C ARG A 176 -11.72 7.69 -2.11
N LEU A 177 -10.65 6.92 -1.92
CA LEU A 177 -10.68 5.47 -2.09
C LEU A 177 -11.46 4.83 -0.94
N PRO A 178 -12.24 3.77 -1.20
CA PRO A 178 -12.83 2.99 -0.13
C PRO A 178 -11.76 2.49 0.83
N LEU A 179 -11.95 2.73 2.13
CA LEU A 179 -10.95 2.59 3.17
C LEU A 179 -11.33 1.49 4.18
N LEU A 180 -10.34 0.67 4.54
CA LEU A 180 -10.34 -0.14 5.74
C LEU A 180 -9.12 0.20 6.61
N THR A 181 -9.36 0.51 7.88
CA THR A 181 -8.29 0.62 8.87
C THR A 181 -8.11 -0.72 9.59
N VAL A 182 -6.86 -1.19 9.63
CA VAL A 182 -6.48 -2.47 10.25
C VAL A 182 -5.48 -2.20 11.38
N ASP A 183 -5.90 -2.44 12.62
CA ASP A 183 -4.99 -2.41 13.76
C ASP A 183 -4.18 -3.70 13.84
N ILE A 184 -2.85 -3.57 13.80
CA ILE A 184 -1.88 -4.67 13.87
C ILE A 184 -1.06 -4.61 15.18
N SER A 185 -1.60 -4.02 16.23
CA SER A 185 -0.93 -3.89 17.54
C SER A 185 -0.56 -5.23 18.16
N ASP A 186 -1.30 -6.29 17.84
CA ASP A 186 -1.09 -7.66 18.29
C ASP A 186 -0.08 -8.46 17.45
N ASN A 187 0.49 -7.86 16.39
CA ASN A 187 1.36 -8.50 15.40
C ASN A 187 0.74 -9.73 14.69
N ASN A 188 -0.58 -9.87 14.73
CA ASN A 188 -1.29 -11.02 14.14
C ASN A 188 -1.59 -10.79 12.66
N VAL A 189 -0.61 -11.04 11.80
CA VAL A 189 -0.75 -10.91 10.33
C VAL A 189 -1.89 -11.79 9.78
N PRO A 190 -2.05 -13.07 10.14
CA PRO A 190 -3.17 -13.89 9.67
C PRO A 190 -4.54 -13.27 9.96
N ARG A 191 -4.77 -12.74 11.17
CA ARG A 191 -6.02 -12.06 11.53
C ARG A 191 -6.26 -10.83 10.65
N ALA A 192 -5.22 -10.02 10.43
CA ALA A 192 -5.32 -8.82 9.59
C ALA A 192 -5.67 -9.18 8.15
N VAL A 193 -5.08 -10.25 7.60
CA VAL A 193 -5.34 -10.74 6.25
C VAL A 193 -6.78 -11.22 6.09
N GLU A 194 -7.31 -12.00 7.05
CA GLU A 194 -8.71 -12.43 7.04
C GLU A 194 -9.65 -11.22 7.11
N GLN A 195 -9.39 -10.25 7.98
CA GLN A 195 -10.18 -9.02 8.09
C GLN A 195 -10.22 -8.26 6.74
N ILE A 196 -9.09 -8.16 6.05
CA ILE A 196 -9.02 -7.52 4.73
C ILE A 196 -9.81 -8.32 3.69
N ALA A 197 -9.65 -9.65 3.67
CA ALA A 197 -10.35 -10.52 2.72
C ALA A 197 -11.87 -10.48 2.93
N ASP A 198 -12.34 -10.51 4.20
CA ASP A 198 -13.74 -10.35 4.55
C ASP A 198 -14.30 -9.00 4.06
N TRP A 199 -13.58 -7.92 4.32
CA TRP A 199 -14.01 -6.58 3.90
C TRP A 199 -14.06 -6.44 2.37
N LEU A 200 -13.07 -6.99 1.64
CA LEU A 200 -13.09 -7.00 0.18
C LEU A 200 -14.29 -7.76 -0.37
N GLU A 201 -14.63 -8.91 0.22
CA GLU A 201 -15.79 -9.69 -0.18
C GLU A 201 -17.10 -8.93 0.09
N GLN A 202 -17.28 -8.42 1.30
CA GLN A 202 -18.49 -7.70 1.73
C GLN A 202 -18.72 -6.41 0.92
N THR A 203 -17.67 -5.74 0.49
CA THR A 203 -17.74 -4.48 -0.27
C THR A 203 -17.65 -4.67 -1.79
N GLY A 204 -17.63 -5.91 -2.29
CA GLY A 204 -17.49 -6.22 -3.71
C GLY A 204 -16.10 -5.92 -4.28
N GLY A 205 -15.08 -5.79 -3.42
CA GLY A 205 -13.71 -5.45 -3.83
C GLY A 205 -12.90 -6.59 -4.43
N LEU A 206 -13.44 -7.82 -4.42
CA LEU A 206 -12.80 -8.98 -5.04
C LEU A 206 -13.00 -9.04 -6.54
N TYR A 207 -14.12 -8.52 -7.03
CA TYR A 207 -14.55 -8.73 -8.41
C TYR A 207 -14.81 -7.41 -9.13
N MET A 208 -14.58 -7.41 -10.42
CA MET A 208 -15.09 -6.38 -11.34
C MET A 208 -16.06 -6.99 -12.33
N ASP A 209 -17.08 -6.21 -12.70
CA ASP A 209 -18.00 -6.57 -13.77
C ASP A 209 -17.26 -6.54 -15.11
N ASP A 210 -17.60 -7.50 -15.99
CA ASP A 210 -17.07 -7.54 -17.35
C ASP A 210 -17.94 -6.62 -18.21
N GLU A 211 -17.41 -5.46 -18.58
CA GLU A 211 -18.09 -4.47 -19.43
C GLU A 211 -18.00 -4.82 -20.91
N LEU A 212 -17.32 -5.92 -21.29
CA LEU A 212 -17.19 -6.32 -22.69
C LEU A 212 -18.45 -6.98 -23.30
N THR A 213 -19.54 -7.05 -22.52
CA THR A 213 -20.83 -7.62 -22.97
C THR A 213 -21.90 -6.56 -23.20
N GLY A 214 -21.53 -5.32 -23.50
CA GLY A 214 -22.42 -4.24 -23.89
C GLY A 214 -22.29 -3.87 -25.36
#